data_a44e627a5d87faa36a3873bd2f05d3cd
#
_entry.id   a44e627a5d87faa36a3873bd2f05d3cd
#
_cell.length_a   1.000
_cell.length_b   1.000
_cell.length_c   1.000
_cell.angle_alpha   90.00
_cell.angle_beta   90.00
_cell.angle_gamma   90.00
#
_symmetry.space_group_name_H-M   'P 1'
#
loop_
_entity.id
_entity.type
_entity.pdbx_description
1 polymer ?
#
loop_
_entity_poly.entity_id
_entity_poly.type
_entity_poly.pdbx_seq_one_letter_code
_entity_poly.pdbx_strand_id
1 'polypeptide(L)'
;MTKKVCGYTGKGLRINLTTQEVKVEATFPRFKDDIGGTAIGYKVFWEEVDPKTSCYDPENKLVIAPGPLSGTGAICSGRTAITTLWPTAYPQSLISSAHVGGELAHKLKFAGCDFVIIEGESAKPIYLYINID
;
A
#
# COMPACT_ATOMS: atom_id res chain seq x y z
N MET A 1 -8.40 28.33 2.55
CA MET A 1 -7.40 27.66 3.42
C MET A 1 -7.52 26.16 3.21
N THR A 2 -6.55 25.50 2.61
CA THR A 2 -6.50 24.04 2.48
C THR A 2 -6.25 23.47 3.87
N LYS A 3 -7.21 22.71 4.40
CA LYS A 3 -7.12 22.07 5.71
C LYS A 3 -5.93 21.10 5.69
N LYS A 4 -4.86 21.41 6.41
CA LYS A 4 -3.67 20.54 6.49
C LYS A 4 -4.09 19.26 7.21
N VAL A 5 -4.06 18.14 6.50
CA VAL A 5 -4.34 16.82 7.08
C VAL A 5 -3.05 16.31 7.72
N CYS A 6 -3.01 16.23 9.03
CA CYS A 6 -1.84 15.77 9.78
C CYS A 6 -1.69 14.23 9.68
N GLY A 7 -0.45 13.75 9.73
CA GLY A 7 -0.14 12.33 9.70
C GLY A 7 -0.10 11.71 8.29
N TYR A 8 -0.32 12.51 7.25
CA TYR A 8 -0.20 12.08 5.85
C TYR A 8 0.80 12.94 5.10
N THR A 9 1.51 12.32 4.16
CA THR A 9 2.43 13.01 3.23
C THR A 9 1.68 13.58 2.02
N GLY A 10 0.49 13.06 1.75
CA GLY A 10 -0.40 13.48 0.68
C GLY A 10 -0.22 12.73 -0.63
N LYS A 11 0.72 11.78 -0.71
CA LYS A 11 1.00 11.00 -1.92
C LYS A 11 1.40 9.57 -1.61
N GLY A 12 1.22 8.69 -2.59
CA GLY A 12 1.72 7.33 -2.60
C GLY A 12 2.26 6.96 -3.97
N LEU A 13 2.72 5.74 -4.11
CA LEU A 13 3.27 5.20 -5.34
C LEU A 13 2.40 4.07 -5.87
N ARG A 14 2.20 4.03 -7.19
CA ARG A 14 1.71 2.87 -7.91
C ARG A 14 2.80 2.38 -8.84
N ILE A 15 3.12 1.09 -8.76
CA ILE A 15 4.20 0.45 -9.50
C ILE A 15 3.61 -0.71 -10.29
N ASN A 16 3.66 -0.62 -11.61
CA ASN A 16 3.26 -1.72 -12.49
C ASN A 16 4.51 -2.46 -12.94
N LEU A 17 4.64 -3.72 -12.52
CA LEU A 17 5.82 -4.54 -12.78
C LEU A 17 5.88 -5.02 -14.23
N THR A 18 4.74 -5.16 -14.89
CA THR A 18 4.67 -5.61 -16.29
C THR A 18 5.15 -4.50 -17.23
N THR A 19 4.69 -3.27 -17.01
CA THR A 19 5.05 -2.11 -17.84
C THR A 19 6.28 -1.37 -17.34
N GLN A 20 6.75 -1.67 -16.12
CA GLN A 20 7.82 -0.98 -15.40
C GLN A 20 7.52 0.52 -15.17
N GLU A 21 6.24 0.86 -15.13
CA GLU A 21 5.79 2.23 -14.90
C GLU A 21 5.64 2.52 -13.41
N VAL A 22 6.12 3.66 -12.97
CA VAL A 22 5.93 4.18 -11.61
C VAL A 22 5.13 5.48 -11.69
N LYS A 23 3.99 5.49 -11.01
CA LYS A 23 3.10 6.66 -10.92
C LYS A 23 3.03 7.17 -9.49
N VAL A 24 3.06 8.48 -9.33
CA VAL A 24 2.74 9.14 -8.05
C VAL A 24 1.24 9.40 -8.02
N GLU A 25 0.56 8.88 -7.01
CA GLU A 25 -0.86 9.10 -6.79
C GLU A 25 -1.10 9.99 -5.56
N ALA A 26 -2.09 10.88 -5.64
CA ALA A 26 -2.48 11.68 -4.50
C ALA A 26 -3.25 10.82 -3.48
N THR A 27 -2.92 10.96 -2.19
CA THR A 27 -3.64 10.27 -1.12
C THR A 27 -5.10 10.76 -1.03
N PHE A 28 -5.30 12.05 -1.23
CA PHE A 28 -6.64 12.67 -1.17
C PHE A 28 -7.08 13.18 -2.55
N PRO A 29 -8.37 13.13 -2.85
CA PRO A 29 -9.51 12.80 -1.96
C PRO A 29 -9.80 11.30 -1.78
N ARG A 30 -9.11 10.39 -2.51
CA ARG A 30 -9.44 8.96 -2.55
C ARG A 30 -9.56 8.32 -1.16
N PHE A 31 -8.59 8.59 -0.28
CA PHE A 31 -8.50 7.97 1.04
C PHE A 31 -8.87 8.93 2.19
N LYS A 32 -9.73 9.92 1.93
CA LYS A 32 -10.09 10.95 2.92
C LYS A 32 -10.81 10.41 4.16
N ASP A 33 -11.54 9.31 3.98
CA ASP A 33 -12.36 8.68 5.02
C ASP A 33 -11.68 7.42 5.59
N ASP A 34 -10.48 7.07 5.10
CA ASP A 34 -9.74 5.88 5.48
C ASP A 34 -8.57 6.25 6.40
N ILE A 35 -8.42 5.51 7.51
CA ILE A 35 -7.35 5.76 8.49
C ILE A 35 -6.11 4.93 8.15
N GLY A 36 -5.50 5.19 7.00
CA GLY A 36 -4.22 4.58 6.62
C GLY A 36 -4.16 3.04 6.72
N GLY A 37 -2.98 2.49 6.63
CA GLY A 37 -2.72 1.07 6.90
C GLY A 37 -3.66 0.12 6.14
N THR A 38 -4.25 -0.82 6.87
CA THR A 38 -5.16 -1.84 6.33
C THR A 38 -6.36 -1.24 5.58
N ALA A 39 -6.90 -0.11 6.02
CA ALA A 39 -8.05 0.52 5.38
C ALA A 39 -7.75 0.92 3.93
N ILE A 40 -6.56 1.48 3.67
CA ILE A 40 -6.12 1.78 2.30
C ILE A 40 -6.05 0.49 1.47
N GLY A 41 -5.45 -0.57 2.02
CA GLY A 41 -5.35 -1.86 1.34
C GLY A 41 -6.71 -2.42 0.94
N TYR A 42 -7.63 -2.54 1.88
CA TYR A 42 -8.98 -3.07 1.62
C TYR A 42 -9.76 -2.21 0.63
N LYS A 43 -9.63 -0.89 0.69
CA LYS A 43 -10.29 0.01 -0.26
C LYS A 43 -9.78 -0.17 -1.69
N VAL A 44 -8.46 -0.29 -1.86
CA VAL A 44 -7.87 -0.58 -3.18
C VAL A 44 -8.41 -1.88 -3.75
N PHE A 45 -8.48 -2.93 -2.94
CA PHE A 45 -9.04 -4.21 -3.37
C PHE A 45 -10.53 -4.12 -3.72
N TRP A 46 -11.30 -3.42 -2.91
CA TRP A 46 -12.73 -3.23 -3.14
C TRP A 46 -13.03 -2.50 -4.45
N GLU A 47 -12.22 -1.52 -4.78
CA GLU A 47 -12.42 -0.67 -5.95
C GLU A 47 -11.84 -1.24 -7.24
N GLU A 48 -10.75 -2.03 -7.16
CA GLU A 48 -9.92 -2.33 -8.32
C GLU A 48 -9.71 -3.83 -8.61
N VAL A 49 -10.07 -4.74 -7.71
CA VAL A 49 -9.81 -6.17 -7.88
C VAL A 49 -11.13 -6.92 -8.04
N ASP A 50 -11.28 -7.65 -9.14
CA ASP A 50 -12.46 -8.48 -9.37
C ASP A 50 -12.53 -9.60 -8.30
N PRO A 51 -13.71 -9.89 -7.72
CA PRO A 51 -13.88 -10.97 -6.75
C PRO A 51 -13.45 -12.37 -7.23
N LYS A 52 -13.33 -12.57 -8.56
CA LYS A 52 -12.88 -13.83 -9.15
C LYS A 52 -11.37 -13.92 -9.33
N THR A 53 -10.64 -12.83 -9.08
CA THR A 53 -9.18 -12.79 -9.21
C THR A 53 -8.54 -13.78 -8.25
N SER A 54 -7.63 -14.61 -8.75
CA SER A 54 -6.81 -15.49 -7.95
C SER A 54 -5.60 -14.74 -7.37
N CYS A 55 -5.04 -15.25 -6.27
CA CYS A 55 -3.83 -14.67 -5.68
C CYS A 55 -2.60 -14.72 -6.60
N TYR A 56 -2.61 -15.57 -7.64
CA TYR A 56 -1.52 -15.71 -8.62
C TYR A 56 -1.78 -14.98 -9.94
N ASP A 57 -2.94 -14.34 -10.08
CA ASP A 57 -3.26 -13.59 -11.29
C ASP A 57 -2.52 -12.24 -11.30
N PRO A 58 -2.09 -11.75 -12.47
CA PRO A 58 -1.42 -10.45 -12.60
C PRO A 58 -2.29 -9.26 -12.20
N GLU A 59 -3.61 -9.44 -12.14
CA GLU A 59 -4.59 -8.47 -11.64
C GLU A 59 -4.58 -8.35 -10.11
N ASN A 60 -3.99 -9.33 -9.39
CA ASN A 60 -3.80 -9.22 -7.95
C ASN A 60 -2.89 -8.02 -7.64
N LYS A 61 -3.03 -7.49 -6.45
CA LYS A 61 -2.24 -6.34 -5.99
C LYS A 61 -1.56 -6.65 -4.67
N LEU A 62 -0.44 -5.97 -4.45
CA LEU A 62 0.21 -5.92 -3.15
C LEU A 62 0.21 -4.47 -2.68
N VAL A 63 -0.52 -4.19 -1.61
CA VAL A 63 -0.62 -2.84 -1.05
C VAL A 63 0.15 -2.76 0.25
N ILE A 64 1.13 -1.89 0.30
CA ILE A 64 1.97 -1.61 1.48
C ILE A 64 1.58 -0.23 1.98
N ALA A 65 1.02 -0.14 3.19
CA ALA A 65 0.57 1.13 3.73
C ALA A 65 0.88 1.24 5.24
N PRO A 66 1.67 2.24 5.64
CA PRO A 66 1.84 2.61 7.04
C PRO A 66 0.59 3.33 7.59
N GLY A 67 0.47 3.36 8.90
CA GLY A 67 -0.54 4.17 9.58
C GLY A 67 -0.23 5.67 9.54
N PRO A 68 -1.22 6.55 9.75
CA PRO A 68 -1.00 8.00 9.73
C PRO A 68 -0.10 8.50 10.87
N LEU A 69 0.00 7.78 11.97
CA LEU A 69 0.87 8.14 13.09
C LEU A 69 2.32 7.70 12.90
N SER A 70 2.62 6.87 11.90
CA SER A 70 3.98 6.43 11.60
C SER A 70 4.86 7.62 11.20
N GLY A 71 6.05 7.71 11.77
CA GLY A 71 6.99 8.81 11.51
C GLY A 71 6.68 10.12 12.22
N THR A 72 5.63 10.19 13.06
CA THR A 72 5.25 11.42 13.79
C THR A 72 5.88 11.51 15.19
N GLY A 73 6.57 10.47 15.65
CA GLY A 73 7.07 10.37 17.03
C GLY A 73 6.06 9.76 18.01
N ALA A 74 4.85 9.39 17.55
CA ALA A 74 3.88 8.70 18.39
C ALA A 74 4.40 7.31 18.78
N ILE A 75 4.20 6.95 20.05
CA ILE A 75 4.60 5.63 20.58
C ILE A 75 3.77 4.52 19.91
N CYS A 76 4.40 3.35 19.68
CA CYS A 76 3.75 2.14 19.11
C CYS A 76 3.15 2.35 17.71
N SER A 77 3.64 3.30 16.92
CA SER A 77 3.11 3.65 15.60
C SER A 77 3.88 3.04 14.41
N GLY A 78 4.83 2.14 14.65
CA GLY A 78 5.76 1.61 13.62
C GLY A 78 5.22 0.43 12.79
N ARG A 79 3.92 0.16 12.77
CA ARG A 79 3.33 -0.95 11.98
C ARG A 79 2.97 -0.52 10.57
N THR A 80 3.38 -1.35 9.60
CA THR A 80 2.98 -1.25 8.19
C THR A 80 2.06 -2.41 7.88
N ALA A 81 0.91 -2.14 7.29
CA ALA A 81 0.03 -3.17 6.74
C ALA A 81 0.50 -3.56 5.34
N ILE A 82 0.49 -4.86 5.06
CA ILE A 82 0.72 -5.43 3.72
C ILE A 82 -0.52 -6.23 3.38
N THR A 83 -1.28 -5.77 2.39
CA THR A 83 -2.57 -6.35 1.99
C THR A 83 -2.47 -6.94 0.61
N THR A 84 -2.95 -8.19 0.46
CA THR A 84 -2.99 -8.92 -0.81
C THR A 84 -4.05 -10.02 -0.76
N LEU A 85 -4.31 -10.71 -1.88
CA LEU A 85 -5.04 -11.97 -1.89
C LEU A 85 -4.15 -13.08 -1.35
N TRP A 86 -4.70 -13.91 -0.46
CA TRP A 86 -3.97 -14.95 0.25
C TRP A 86 -4.24 -16.34 -0.35
N PRO A 87 -3.18 -17.13 -0.66
CA PRO A 87 -3.34 -18.42 -1.36
C PRO A 87 -3.88 -19.55 -0.48
N THR A 88 -3.82 -19.43 0.84
CA THR A 88 -4.26 -20.51 1.74
C THR A 88 -5.78 -20.56 1.97
N ALA A 89 -6.52 -19.59 1.45
CA ALA A 89 -7.98 -19.62 1.50
C ALA A 89 -8.52 -20.56 0.43
N TYR A 90 -9.53 -21.37 0.79
CA TYR A 90 -10.16 -22.32 -0.11
C TYR A 90 -11.69 -22.19 0.01
N PRO A 91 -12.46 -22.30 -1.07
CA PRO A 91 -12.05 -22.57 -2.46
C PRO A 91 -11.59 -21.34 -3.25
N GLN A 92 -11.65 -20.16 -2.68
CA GLN A 92 -11.30 -18.90 -3.35
C GLN A 92 -10.24 -18.14 -2.57
N SER A 93 -9.37 -17.43 -3.29
CA SER A 93 -8.43 -16.50 -2.65
C SER A 93 -9.20 -15.41 -1.91
N LEU A 94 -8.81 -15.15 -0.66
CA LEU A 94 -9.41 -14.10 0.17
C LEU A 94 -8.39 -12.99 0.43
N ILE A 95 -8.93 -11.79 0.56
CA ILE A 95 -8.12 -10.64 0.97
C ILE A 95 -7.61 -10.84 2.39
N SER A 96 -6.33 -10.59 2.59
CA SER A 96 -5.69 -10.68 3.91
C SER A 96 -4.67 -9.56 4.11
N SER A 97 -4.43 -9.19 5.35
CA SER A 97 -3.41 -8.23 5.74
C SER A 97 -2.45 -8.83 6.75
N ALA A 98 -1.16 -8.74 6.42
CA ALA A 98 -0.08 -8.96 7.36
C ALA A 98 0.43 -7.63 7.91
N HIS A 99 1.09 -7.66 9.08
CA HIS A 99 1.62 -6.46 9.71
C HIS A 99 3.11 -6.62 9.99
N VAL A 100 3.91 -5.73 9.43
CA VAL A 100 5.36 -5.67 9.62
C VAL A 100 5.70 -4.57 10.61
N GLY A 101 6.50 -4.91 11.62
CA GLY A 101 7.06 -3.93 12.56
C GLY A 101 8.41 -3.39 12.09
N GLY A 102 9.13 -2.73 13.00
CA GLY A 102 10.44 -2.17 12.72
C GLY A 102 10.38 -0.81 12.04
N GLU A 103 11.34 -0.51 11.18
CA GLU A 103 11.54 0.82 10.60
C GLU A 103 10.78 1.06 9.30
N LEU A 104 10.21 0.04 8.67
CA LEU A 104 9.60 0.15 7.34
C LEU A 104 8.56 1.28 7.28
N ALA A 105 7.67 1.36 8.27
CA ALA A 105 6.63 2.39 8.32
C ALA A 105 7.22 3.81 8.35
N HIS A 106 8.20 4.03 9.21
CA HIS A 106 8.85 5.33 9.34
C HIS A 106 9.61 5.71 8.08
N LYS A 107 10.38 4.77 7.51
CA LYS A 107 11.15 4.98 6.29
C LYS A 107 10.26 5.32 5.10
N LEU A 108 9.14 4.62 4.92
CA LEU A 108 8.16 4.95 3.88
C LEU A 108 7.58 6.36 4.07
N LYS A 109 7.23 6.73 5.29
CA LYS A 109 6.72 8.08 5.58
C LYS A 109 7.78 9.16 5.34
N PHE A 110 9.02 8.92 5.72
CA PHE A 110 10.13 9.85 5.46
C PHE A 110 10.46 9.95 3.97
N ALA A 111 10.28 8.86 3.21
CA ALA A 111 10.33 8.88 1.75
C ALA A 111 9.10 9.56 1.11
N GLY A 112 8.21 10.14 1.91
CA GLY A 112 7.05 10.89 1.42
C GLY A 112 5.90 10.02 0.91
N CYS A 113 5.83 8.73 1.31
CA CYS A 113 4.81 7.81 0.83
C CYS A 113 3.81 7.43 1.93
N ASP A 114 2.52 7.61 1.64
CA ASP A 114 1.42 7.12 2.48
C ASP A 114 1.05 5.68 2.15
N PHE A 115 1.32 5.24 0.92
CA PHE A 115 1.10 3.87 0.45
C PHE A 115 1.99 3.56 -0.76
N VAL A 116 2.17 2.27 -1.01
CA VAL A 116 2.76 1.74 -2.25
C VAL A 116 1.84 0.63 -2.74
N ILE A 117 1.35 0.75 -3.97
CA ILE A 117 0.55 -0.26 -4.65
C ILE A 117 1.43 -0.89 -5.72
N ILE A 118 1.55 -2.21 -5.69
CA ILE A 118 2.32 -2.98 -6.66
C ILE A 118 1.33 -3.88 -7.39
N GLU A 119 1.41 -3.88 -8.72
CA GLU A 119 0.54 -4.65 -9.61
C GLU A 119 1.32 -5.21 -10.80
N GLY A 120 0.74 -6.21 -11.47
CA GLY A 120 1.36 -6.89 -12.58
C GLY A 120 2.46 -7.86 -12.16
N GLU A 121 3.18 -8.40 -13.13
CA GLU A 121 4.24 -9.38 -12.91
C GLU A 121 5.56 -8.96 -13.59
N SER A 122 6.68 -9.38 -13.02
CA SER A 122 8.00 -9.19 -13.60
C SER A 122 8.57 -10.53 -14.09
N ALA A 123 9.15 -10.53 -15.29
CA ALA A 123 9.79 -11.72 -15.86
C ALA A 123 11.04 -12.19 -15.08
N LYS A 124 11.59 -11.36 -14.20
CA LYS A 124 12.78 -11.66 -13.38
C LYS A 124 12.56 -11.17 -11.95
N PRO A 125 13.22 -11.80 -10.96
CA PRO A 125 13.22 -11.25 -9.60
C PRO A 125 13.73 -9.82 -9.60
N ILE A 126 13.01 -8.95 -8.87
CA ILE A 126 13.33 -7.52 -8.73
C ILE A 126 13.34 -7.14 -7.26
N TYR A 127 13.96 -6.02 -6.97
CA TYR A 127 13.81 -5.32 -5.69
C TYR A 127 13.32 -3.89 -5.94
N LEU A 128 12.64 -3.33 -4.97
CA LEU A 128 12.19 -1.94 -5.01
C LEU A 128 13.12 -1.09 -4.14
N TYR A 129 13.64 -0.04 -4.73
CA TYR A 129 14.38 0.99 -4.02
C TYR A 129 13.57 2.29 -4.08
N ILE A 130 13.13 2.77 -2.91
CA ILE A 130 12.31 3.98 -2.77
C ILE A 130 13.18 5.03 -2.07
N ASN A 131 13.47 6.12 -2.78
CA ASN A 131 14.25 7.24 -2.27
C ASN A 131 13.47 8.56 -2.34
N ILE A 132 13.94 9.58 -1.64
CA ILE A 132 13.30 10.90 -1.49
C ILE A 132 13.66 11.86 -2.63
N ASP A 133 14.66 11.55 -3.45
CA ASP A 133 15.22 12.46 -4.48
C ASP A 133 14.22 12.86 -5.56
#